data_a7808cbfb08303ce30976faf7b96afce
#
_entry.id   a7808cbfb08303ce30976faf7b96afce
#
_cell.length_a   1.000
_cell.length_b   1.000
_cell.length_c   1.000
_cell.angle_alpha   90.00
_cell.angle_beta   90.00
_cell.angle_gamma   90.00
#
_symmetry.space_group_name_H-M   'P 1'
#
loop_
_entity.id
_entity.type
_entity.pdbx_description
1 polymer ?
#
loop_
_entity_poly.entity_id
_entity_poly.type
_entity_poly.pdbx_seq_one_letter_code
_entity_poly.pdbx_strand_id
1 'polypeptide(L)' 'MSEPATGKAPWRVVELTDVSDRTIEEALNAAAGDGWRFESVHFVTQPGNRRPMMAFLFFTRDALPRGL' A
#
# COMPACT_ATOMS: atom_id res chain seq x y z
N MET A 1 15.15 -15.24 4.09
CA MET A 1 15.21 -14.79 4.25
C MET A 1 15.37 -13.85 4.45
N SER A 2 15.38 -13.43 4.55
CA SER A 2 15.53 -12.66 4.76
C SER A 2 15.76 -11.76 5.16
N GLU A 3 15.74 -11.21 5.37
CA GLU A 3 16.01 -10.39 5.80
C GLU A 3 16.04 -9.62 6.12
N PRO A 4 16.02 -9.36 6.31
CA PRO A 4 16.09 -8.54 6.72
C PRO A 4 16.10 -7.64 6.94
N ALA A 5 15.77 -7.66 6.78
CA ALA A 5 15.87 -6.82 7.15
C ALA A 5 16.13 -5.91 7.77
N THR A 6 16.14 -5.89 8.16
CA THR A 6 16.76 -5.05 8.82
C THR A 6 16.21 -3.76 8.70
N GLY A 7 15.12 -3.56 8.88
CA GLY A 7 14.61 -2.32 8.92
C GLY A 7 14.86 -1.49 7.74
N LYS A 8 15.21 -2.15 6.74
CA LYS A 8 15.40 -1.44 5.65
C LYS A 8 14.28 -1.61 4.84
N ALA A 9 14.01 -1.32 3.81
CA ALA A 9 12.98 -1.56 2.86
C ALA A 9 11.64 -1.64 3.50
N PRO A 10 11.25 -0.70 4.13
CA PRO A 10 9.95 -0.74 4.75
C PRO A 10 8.86 -0.62 3.72
N TRP A 11 8.22 -1.71 3.50
CA TRP A 11 7.06 -1.77 2.62
C TRP A 11 5.82 -2.05 3.42
N ARG A 12 4.71 -1.50 2.96
CA ARG A 12 3.43 -1.80 3.56
C ARG A 12 2.44 -2.05 2.45
N VAL A 13 1.66 -3.10 2.59
CA VAL A 13 0.65 -3.44 1.61
C VAL A 13 -0.70 -3.40 2.29
N VAL A 14 -1.64 -2.70 1.69
CA VAL A 14 -2.99 -2.60 2.22
C VAL A 14 -3.92 -3.23 1.21
N GLU A 15 -4.69 -4.19 1.66
CA GLU A 15 -5.64 -4.89 0.79
C GLU A 15 -7.02 -4.31 1.00
N LEU A 16 -7.69 -3.97 -0.09
CA LEU A 16 -9.06 -3.50 -0.04
C LEU A 16 -9.94 -4.52 -0.71
N THR A 17 -10.99 -4.95 -0.02
CA THR A 17 -11.96 -5.86 -0.59
C THR A 17 -13.22 -5.13 -1.02
N ASP A 18 -13.33 -3.86 -0.71
CA ASP A 18 -14.39 -3.00 -1.17
C ASP A 18 -13.70 -1.84 -1.85
N VAL A 19 -13.74 -1.78 -3.17
CA VAL A 19 -12.93 -0.83 -3.91
C VAL A 19 -13.81 0.31 -4.38
N SER A 20 -13.57 1.46 -3.83
CA SER A 20 -14.26 2.69 -4.21
C SER A 20 -13.30 3.83 -3.97
N ASP A 21 -13.66 5.00 -4.51
CA ASP A 21 -12.83 6.16 -4.26
C ASP A 21 -12.72 6.44 -2.78
N ARG A 22 -13.78 6.20 -2.02
CA ARG A 22 -13.75 6.47 -0.61
C ARG A 22 -12.82 5.52 0.13
N THR A 23 -12.89 4.22 -0.18
CA THR A 23 -12.03 3.27 0.53
C THR A 23 -10.58 3.49 0.16
N ILE A 24 -10.32 3.84 -1.10
CA ILE A 24 -8.95 4.11 -1.50
C ILE A 24 -8.45 5.37 -0.81
N GLU A 25 -9.27 6.41 -0.78
CA GLU A 25 -8.85 7.64 -0.15
C GLU A 25 -8.59 7.44 1.34
N GLU A 26 -9.44 6.68 2.00
CA GLU A 26 -9.23 6.40 3.42
C GLU A 26 -7.92 5.68 3.65
N ALA A 27 -7.62 4.70 2.80
CA ALA A 27 -6.38 3.95 2.95
C ALA A 27 -5.17 4.83 2.71
N LEU A 28 -5.25 5.70 1.70
CA LEU A 28 -4.14 6.60 1.41
C LEU A 28 -3.91 7.56 2.56
N ASN A 29 -4.99 8.12 3.11
CA ASN A 29 -4.84 9.07 4.18
C ASN A 29 -4.33 8.43 5.45
N ALA A 30 -4.80 7.23 5.75
CA ALA A 30 -4.32 6.53 6.93
C ALA A 30 -2.83 6.23 6.81
N ALA A 31 -2.41 5.77 5.66
CA ALA A 31 -0.99 5.47 5.47
C ALA A 31 -0.15 6.74 5.52
N ALA A 32 -0.63 7.80 4.88
CA ALA A 32 0.10 9.05 4.88
C ALA A 32 0.26 9.59 6.30
N GLY A 33 -0.78 9.41 7.11
CA GLY A 33 -0.70 9.87 8.49
C GLY A 33 0.34 9.13 9.30
N ASP A 34 0.70 7.93 8.87
CA ASP A 34 1.72 7.14 9.53
C ASP A 34 3.08 7.28 8.87
N GLY A 35 3.21 8.19 7.93
CA GLY A 35 4.51 8.43 7.31
C GLY A 35 4.80 7.57 6.11
N TRP A 36 3.80 6.88 5.58
CA TRP A 36 4.02 6.05 4.41
C TRP A 36 3.77 6.84 3.14
N ARG A 37 4.50 6.51 2.10
CA ARG A 37 4.32 7.13 0.79
C ARG A 37 3.70 6.12 -0.14
N PHE A 38 2.76 6.57 -0.92
CA PHE A 38 2.11 5.70 -1.90
C PHE A 38 3.08 5.37 -3.01
N GLU A 39 3.12 4.10 -3.38
CA GLU A 39 4.01 3.66 -4.44
C GLU A 39 3.22 3.21 -5.65
N SER A 40 2.29 2.30 -5.46
CA SER A 40 1.54 1.77 -6.58
C SER A 40 0.29 1.09 -6.09
N VAL A 41 -0.62 0.81 -7.02
CA VAL A 41 -1.84 0.11 -6.72
C VAL A 41 -2.05 -0.95 -7.79
N HIS A 42 -2.54 -2.10 -7.35
CA HIS A 42 -2.86 -3.21 -8.22
C HIS A 42 -4.32 -3.55 -8.04
N PHE A 43 -5.07 -3.57 -9.11
CA PHE A 43 -6.48 -3.93 -9.05
C PHE A 43 -6.68 -5.35 -9.53
N VAL A 44 -7.57 -6.06 -8.88
CA VAL A 44 -7.94 -7.41 -9.29
C VAL A 44 -9.37 -7.35 -9.78
N THR A 45 -9.58 -7.73 -11.03
CA THR A 45 -10.89 -7.65 -11.65
C THR A 45 -11.20 -9.01 -12.24
N GLN A 46 -12.41 -9.49 -11.99
CA GLN A 46 -12.82 -10.74 -12.56
C GLN A 46 -13.35 -10.54 -13.97
N PRO A 47 -13.19 -11.54 -14.82
CA PRO A 47 -13.76 -11.44 -16.17
C PRO A 47 -15.25 -11.14 -16.10
N GLY A 48 -15.70 -10.25 -16.92
CA GLY A 48 -17.10 -9.90 -16.95
C GLY A 48 -17.51 -8.81 -16.01
N ASN A 49 -16.65 -8.47 -15.05
CA ASN A 49 -16.94 -7.38 -14.14
C ASN A 49 -16.34 -6.10 -14.66
N ARG A 50 -17.03 -5.01 -14.44
CA ARG A 50 -16.50 -3.73 -14.84
C ARG A 50 -15.67 -3.10 -13.75
N ARG A 51 -15.93 -3.44 -12.52
CA ARG A 51 -15.25 -2.83 -11.40
C ARG A 51 -14.31 -3.81 -10.76
N PRO A 52 -13.19 -3.35 -10.26
CA PRO A 52 -12.30 -4.24 -9.53
C PRO A 52 -12.97 -4.75 -8.28
N MET A 53 -12.68 -5.99 -7.93
CA MET A 53 -13.21 -6.55 -6.71
C MET A 53 -12.24 -6.42 -5.56
N MET A 54 -10.97 -6.22 -5.86
CA MET A 54 -9.96 -6.05 -4.82
C MET A 54 -8.91 -5.08 -5.30
N ALA A 55 -8.23 -4.48 -4.37
CA ALA A 55 -7.10 -3.63 -4.69
C ALA A 55 -6.01 -3.86 -3.65
N PHE A 56 -4.77 -3.81 -4.10
CA PHE A 56 -3.62 -3.89 -3.22
C PHE A 56 -2.85 -2.60 -3.40
N LEU A 57 -2.72 -1.85 -2.33
CA LEU A 57 -1.99 -0.59 -2.36
C LEU A 57 -0.63 -0.80 -1.72
N PHE A 58 0.38 -0.38 -2.40
CA PHE A 58 1.75 -0.56 -1.94
C PHE A 58 2.30 0.77 -1.50
N PHE A 59 2.85 0.76 -0.30
CA PHE A 59 3.44 1.97 0.27
C PHE A 59 4.86 1.69 0.67
N THR A 60 5.64 2.74 0.75
CA THR A 60 7.00 2.62 1.19
C THR A 60 7.32 3.84 2.03
N ARG A 61 8.42 3.78 2.76
CA ARG A 61 8.89 4.96 3.46
C ARG A 61 10.38 4.79 3.62
N ASP A 62 11.02 5.89 3.93
CA ASP A 62 12.46 5.85 4.04
C ASP A 62 12.87 4.91 5.14
N ALA A 63 13.94 4.24 4.91
CA ALA A 63 14.51 3.44 5.95
C ALA A 63 14.91 4.36 7.07
N LEU A 64 15.44 3.78 8.11
CA LEU A 64 15.85 4.59 9.20
C LEU A 64 16.66 5.73 8.74
N PRO A 65 16.50 6.85 9.37
CA PRO A 65 17.26 8.00 9.01
C PRO A 65 18.70 7.63 9.07
N ARG A 66 19.39 7.93 8.09
CA ARG A 66 20.67 7.63 8.11
C ARG A 66 21.39 8.69 8.54
N GLY A 67 22.47 8.68 8.70
CA GLY A 67 23.20 9.77 9.15
C GLY A 67 22.93 10.08 10.56
N LEU A 68 22.22 9.27 11.11
CA LEU A 68 21.92 9.60 12.45
C LEU A 68 22.62 8.77 13.36
#